data_3199dcc28c6055ec89a095c818898ed4
#
_entry.id   3199dcc28c6055ec89a095c818898ed4
#
_cell.length_a   1.000
_cell.length_b   1.000
_cell.length_c   1.000
_cell.angle_alpha   90.00
_cell.angle_beta   90.00
_cell.angle_gamma   90.00
#
_symmetry.space_group_name_H-M   'P 1'
#
loop_
_entity.id
_entity.type
_entity.pdbx_description
1 polymer ?
#
loop_
_entity_poly.entity_id
_entity_poly.type
_entity_poly.pdbx_seq_one_letter_code
_entity_poly.pdbx_strand_id
1 'polypeptide(L)'
;MSTDTEDANAQRDRKPTALIVEDDKIVITLLEHLLTQRGFSVQTARDGKQAADLIDAMATPPALVLLDIMLPYLNGFELMKKIRQRETWNAVPIIMLTAKSQEQNIVRALDSGANDYIVKPFRPGELMARIRRVTGFRE
;
A
#
# COMPACT_ATOMS: atom_id res chain seq x y z
N MET A 1 2.38 -34.62 18.30
CA MET A 1 2.53 -33.76 17.43
C MET A 1 1.93 -32.52 17.64
N SER A 2 2.51 -31.60 17.46
CA SER A 2 2.01 -30.46 18.02
C SER A 2 1.37 -29.56 16.99
N THR A 3 0.21 -29.04 17.35
CA THR A 3 -0.44 -27.98 16.63
C THR A 3 0.43 -26.74 16.60
N ASP A 4 1.28 -26.53 17.58
CA ASP A 4 2.19 -25.38 17.65
C ASP A 4 3.15 -25.36 16.45
N THR A 5 3.64 -26.53 16.03
CA THR A 5 4.52 -26.62 14.88
C THR A 5 3.80 -26.28 13.60
N GLU A 6 2.55 -26.75 13.45
CA GLU A 6 1.73 -26.43 12.28
C GLU A 6 1.40 -24.96 12.23
N ASP A 7 1.05 -24.36 13.36
CA ASP A 7 0.74 -22.93 13.42
C ASP A 7 1.96 -22.08 13.09
N ALA A 8 3.13 -22.46 13.58
CA ALA A 8 4.36 -21.75 13.30
C ALA A 8 4.73 -21.82 11.82
N ASN A 9 4.51 -22.99 11.18
CA ASN A 9 4.75 -23.15 9.76
C ASN A 9 3.75 -22.32 8.92
N ALA A 10 2.49 -22.32 9.34
CA ALA A 10 1.48 -21.52 8.66
C ALA A 10 1.80 -20.03 8.74
N GLN A 11 2.27 -19.55 9.88
CA GLN A 11 2.66 -18.17 10.05
C GLN A 11 3.87 -17.79 9.21
N ARG A 12 4.85 -18.67 9.11
CA ARG A 12 6.02 -18.42 8.28
C ARG A 12 5.69 -18.36 6.79
N ASP A 13 4.69 -19.17 6.38
CA ASP A 13 4.27 -19.20 4.99
C ASP A 13 3.35 -18.05 4.63
N ARG A 14 2.83 -17.33 5.63
CA ARG A 14 2.00 -16.17 5.38
C ARG A 14 2.81 -15.05 4.79
N LYS A 15 2.34 -14.56 3.65
CA LYS A 15 2.93 -13.41 3.01
C LYS A 15 2.29 -12.14 3.57
N PRO A 16 3.08 -11.09 3.78
CA PRO A 16 2.48 -9.79 4.07
C PRO A 16 1.66 -9.32 2.90
N THR A 17 0.56 -8.63 3.18
CA THR A 17 -0.33 -8.14 2.14
C THR A 17 -0.02 -6.67 1.85
N ALA A 18 -0.01 -6.33 0.56
CA ALA A 18 0.09 -4.96 0.11
C ALA A 18 -1.20 -4.59 -0.63
N LEU A 19 -1.76 -3.44 -0.33
CA LEU A 19 -2.89 -2.88 -1.05
C LEU A 19 -2.39 -1.82 -2.01
N ILE A 20 -2.68 -2.00 -3.30
CA ILE A 20 -2.33 -1.03 -4.34
C ILE A 20 -3.61 -0.34 -4.77
N VAL A 21 -3.64 0.98 -4.68
CA VAL A 21 -4.77 1.81 -5.12
C VAL A 21 -4.27 2.72 -6.24
N GLU A 22 -4.59 2.35 -7.47
CA GLU A 22 -4.06 2.99 -8.66
C GLU A 22 -5.01 2.71 -9.82
N ASP A 23 -5.28 3.68 -10.68
CA ASP A 23 -6.18 3.48 -11.81
C ASP A 23 -5.46 3.08 -13.11
N ASP A 24 -4.16 3.32 -13.22
CA ASP A 24 -3.39 2.98 -14.42
C ASP A 24 -3.01 1.50 -14.39
N LYS A 25 -3.53 0.74 -15.35
CA LYS A 25 -3.29 -0.71 -15.46
C LYS A 25 -1.81 -1.05 -15.59
N ILE A 26 -1.06 -0.24 -16.32
CA ILE A 26 0.37 -0.50 -16.54
C ILE A 26 1.13 -0.35 -15.22
N VAL A 27 0.81 0.69 -14.45
CA VAL A 27 1.43 0.91 -13.15
C VAL A 27 1.06 -0.22 -12.18
N ILE A 28 -0.22 -0.62 -12.16
CA ILE A 28 -0.68 -1.73 -11.32
C ILE A 28 0.11 -3.00 -11.64
N THR A 29 0.22 -3.34 -12.93
CA THR A 29 0.92 -4.56 -13.34
C THR A 29 2.38 -4.54 -12.89
N LEU A 30 3.05 -3.41 -13.06
CA LEU A 30 4.43 -3.25 -12.62
C LEU A 30 4.55 -3.41 -11.09
N LEU A 31 3.69 -2.73 -10.35
CA LEU A 31 3.71 -2.80 -8.89
C LEU A 31 3.42 -4.21 -8.38
N GLU A 32 2.42 -4.89 -8.97
CA GLU A 32 2.12 -6.27 -8.60
C GLU A 32 3.32 -7.17 -8.80
N HIS A 33 3.99 -7.02 -9.95
CA HIS A 33 5.16 -7.83 -10.27
C HIS A 33 6.29 -7.60 -9.25
N LEU A 34 6.60 -6.35 -8.98
CA LEU A 34 7.68 -5.99 -8.05
C LEU A 34 7.38 -6.48 -6.64
N LEU A 35 6.15 -6.28 -6.17
CA LEU A 35 5.77 -6.67 -4.81
C LEU A 35 5.68 -8.18 -4.65
N THR A 36 5.13 -8.85 -5.65
CA THR A 36 5.04 -10.33 -5.63
C THR A 36 6.42 -10.95 -5.58
N GLN A 37 7.38 -10.41 -6.32
CA GLN A 37 8.75 -10.88 -6.29
C GLN A 37 9.40 -10.73 -4.91
N ARG A 38 8.94 -9.76 -4.12
CA ARG A 38 9.47 -9.49 -2.78
C ARG A 38 8.68 -10.18 -1.68
N GLY A 39 7.77 -11.08 -2.06
CA GLY A 39 7.06 -11.90 -1.10
C GLY A 39 5.74 -11.33 -0.61
N PHE A 40 5.23 -10.26 -1.20
CA PHE A 40 3.92 -9.72 -0.84
C PHE A 40 2.81 -10.46 -1.55
N SER A 41 1.69 -10.63 -0.84
CA SER A 41 0.41 -10.95 -1.44
C SER A 41 -0.26 -9.60 -1.77
N VAL A 42 -0.80 -9.45 -2.97
CA VAL A 42 -1.24 -8.15 -3.46
C VAL A 42 -2.76 -8.11 -3.65
N GLN A 43 -3.39 -7.05 -3.13
CA GLN A 43 -4.77 -6.69 -3.41
C GLN A 43 -4.74 -5.38 -4.18
N THR A 44 -5.63 -5.22 -5.15
CA THR A 44 -5.66 -4.00 -5.96
C THR A 44 -7.03 -3.37 -5.99
N ALA A 45 -7.06 -2.04 -6.04
CA ALA A 45 -8.25 -1.25 -6.27
C ALA A 45 -7.93 -0.20 -7.32
N ARG A 46 -8.84 0.05 -8.25
CA ARG A 46 -8.59 0.96 -9.37
C ARG A 46 -9.24 2.32 -9.20
N ASP A 47 -10.03 2.48 -8.15
CA ASP A 47 -10.64 3.76 -7.82
C ASP A 47 -10.90 3.81 -6.31
N GLY A 48 -11.30 4.98 -5.84
CA GLY A 48 -11.52 5.19 -4.42
C GLY A 48 -12.66 4.37 -3.85
N LYS A 49 -13.68 4.07 -4.66
CA LYS A 49 -14.82 3.27 -4.20
C LYS A 49 -14.41 1.81 -3.97
N GLN A 50 -13.70 1.23 -4.94
CA GLN A 50 -13.16 -0.13 -4.78
C GLN A 50 -12.24 -0.22 -3.57
N ALA A 51 -11.40 0.79 -3.39
CA ALA A 51 -10.48 0.83 -2.25
C ALA A 51 -11.24 0.89 -0.93
N ALA A 52 -12.26 1.74 -0.84
CA ALA A 52 -13.08 1.85 0.37
C ALA A 52 -13.75 0.52 0.69
N ASP A 53 -14.29 -0.16 -0.33
CA ASP A 53 -14.93 -1.46 -0.14
C ASP A 53 -13.93 -2.51 0.34
N LEU A 54 -12.72 -2.53 -0.22
CA LEU A 54 -11.66 -3.46 0.22
C LEU A 54 -11.25 -3.19 1.66
N ILE A 55 -11.08 -1.92 2.02
CA ILE A 55 -10.72 -1.56 3.39
C ILE A 55 -11.78 -2.07 4.37
N ASP A 56 -13.05 -1.91 4.03
CA ASP A 56 -14.13 -2.37 4.89
C ASP A 56 -14.22 -3.89 4.96
N ALA A 57 -13.84 -4.58 3.88
CA ALA A 57 -13.94 -6.04 3.80
C ALA A 57 -12.74 -6.78 4.39
N MET A 58 -11.58 -6.14 4.48
CA MET A 58 -10.37 -6.80 4.98
C MET A 58 -10.41 -6.96 6.49
N ALA A 59 -10.41 -8.21 6.94
CA ALA A 59 -10.43 -8.53 8.37
C ALA A 59 -9.14 -8.11 9.06
N THR A 60 -8.02 -8.19 8.35
CA THR A 60 -6.71 -7.82 8.86
C THR A 60 -6.15 -6.71 7.98
N PRO A 61 -5.62 -5.62 8.56
CA PRO A 61 -5.04 -4.55 7.74
C PRO A 61 -3.81 -5.04 7.00
N PRO A 62 -3.52 -4.47 5.82
CA PRO A 62 -2.32 -4.85 5.07
C PRO A 62 -1.06 -4.34 5.76
N ALA A 63 0.08 -4.89 5.35
CA ALA A 63 1.37 -4.43 5.82
C ALA A 63 1.83 -3.15 5.12
N LEU A 64 1.21 -2.82 3.98
CA LEU A 64 1.60 -1.68 3.16
C LEU A 64 0.44 -1.23 2.29
N VAL A 65 0.30 0.07 2.12
CA VAL A 65 -0.63 0.66 1.13
C VAL A 65 0.16 1.56 0.20
N LEU A 66 0.03 1.31 -1.11
CA LEU A 66 0.52 2.20 -2.16
C LEU A 66 -0.70 2.91 -2.72
N LEU A 67 -0.74 4.22 -2.62
CA LEU A 67 -1.96 4.99 -2.84
C LEU A 67 -1.71 6.16 -3.78
N ASP A 68 -2.32 6.11 -4.95
CA ASP A 68 -2.27 7.24 -5.89
C ASP A 68 -3.10 8.40 -5.35
N ILE A 69 -2.57 9.60 -5.46
CA ILE A 69 -3.27 10.81 -5.05
C ILE A 69 -4.47 11.09 -5.96
N MET A 70 -4.29 10.91 -7.26
CA MET A 70 -5.31 11.24 -8.25
C MET A 70 -6.10 10.00 -8.65
N LEU A 71 -7.26 9.82 -8.04
CA LEU A 71 -8.14 8.67 -8.28
C LEU A 71 -9.53 9.13 -8.70
N PRO A 72 -10.23 8.31 -9.52
CA PRO A 72 -11.65 8.54 -9.76
C PRO A 72 -12.48 8.38 -8.48
N TYR A 73 -13.56 9.13 -8.38
CA TYR A 73 -14.59 9.11 -7.33
C TYR A 73 -14.11 9.66 -5.99
N LEU A 74 -13.10 9.05 -5.39
CA LEU A 74 -12.59 9.44 -4.08
C LEU A 74 -11.08 9.61 -4.22
N ASN A 75 -10.56 10.80 -3.99
CA ASN A 75 -9.12 11.05 -4.17
C ASN A 75 -8.30 10.42 -3.03
N GLY A 76 -6.98 10.38 -3.25
CA GLY A 76 -6.08 9.71 -2.31
C GLY A 76 -6.06 10.33 -0.93
N PHE A 77 -6.24 11.64 -0.82
CA PHE A 77 -6.27 12.30 0.50
C PHE A 77 -7.49 11.90 1.31
N GLU A 78 -8.65 11.83 0.66
CA GLU A 78 -9.89 11.39 1.31
C GLU A 78 -9.78 9.94 1.76
N LEU A 79 -9.20 9.09 0.91
CA LEU A 79 -9.01 7.69 1.24
C LEU A 79 -8.02 7.52 2.39
N MET A 80 -6.94 8.30 2.40
CA MET A 80 -5.98 8.27 3.50
C MET A 80 -6.61 8.68 4.82
N LYS A 81 -7.48 9.68 4.80
CA LYS A 81 -8.23 10.09 5.98
C LYS A 81 -9.08 8.93 6.51
N LYS A 82 -9.78 8.23 5.61
CA LYS A 82 -10.57 7.05 5.97
C LYS A 82 -9.69 5.98 6.63
N ILE A 83 -8.53 5.71 6.04
CA ILE A 83 -7.60 4.72 6.58
C ILE A 83 -7.13 5.12 7.99
N ARG A 84 -6.72 6.37 8.16
CA ARG A 84 -6.18 6.83 9.44
C ARG A 84 -7.21 6.92 10.55
N GLN A 85 -8.49 7.00 10.20
CA GLN A 85 -9.58 7.01 11.17
C GLN A 85 -9.99 5.61 11.62
N ARG A 86 -9.62 4.57 10.88
CA ARG A 86 -9.90 3.19 11.30
C ARG A 86 -8.86 2.76 12.33
N GLU A 87 -9.31 2.34 13.48
CA GLU A 87 -8.44 1.97 14.60
C GLU A 87 -7.42 0.91 14.19
N THR A 88 -7.86 -0.12 13.46
CA THR A 88 -6.98 -1.22 13.06
C THR A 88 -6.02 -0.86 11.92
N TRP A 89 -6.27 0.27 11.25
CA TRP A 89 -5.47 0.69 10.09
C TRP A 89 -4.66 1.95 10.36
N ASN A 90 -4.78 2.56 11.54
CA ASN A 90 -4.21 3.88 11.78
C ASN A 90 -2.69 3.93 11.76
N ALA A 91 -2.02 2.79 11.87
CA ALA A 91 -0.55 2.71 11.82
C ALA A 91 -0.02 2.00 10.58
N VAL A 92 -0.90 1.64 9.63
CA VAL A 92 -0.48 0.97 8.40
C VAL A 92 0.44 1.89 7.60
N PRO A 93 1.61 1.40 7.15
CA PRO A 93 2.48 2.20 6.31
C PRO A 93 1.81 2.57 4.98
N ILE A 94 1.82 3.85 4.64
CA ILE A 94 1.25 4.35 3.39
C ILE A 94 2.34 5.10 2.63
N ILE A 95 2.56 4.69 1.36
CA ILE A 95 3.40 5.44 0.43
C ILE A 95 2.47 6.03 -0.62
N MET A 96 2.49 7.36 -0.76
CA MET A 96 1.70 8.04 -1.78
C MET A 96 2.41 7.99 -3.12
N LEU A 97 1.65 7.68 -4.18
CA LEU A 97 2.13 7.74 -5.55
C LEU A 97 1.68 9.08 -6.13
N THR A 98 2.61 9.87 -6.64
CA THR A 98 2.29 11.20 -7.16
C THR A 98 2.94 11.42 -8.52
N ALA A 99 2.22 12.07 -9.44
CA ALA A 99 2.81 12.48 -10.71
C ALA A 99 3.73 13.68 -10.45
N LYS A 100 4.74 13.83 -11.31
CA LYS A 100 5.67 14.96 -11.20
C LYS A 100 4.94 16.31 -11.16
N SER A 101 3.86 16.43 -11.95
CA SER A 101 3.05 17.64 -11.98
C SER A 101 2.30 17.91 -10.68
N GLN A 102 2.28 16.94 -9.76
CA GLN A 102 1.56 17.02 -8.48
C GLN A 102 2.49 17.10 -7.29
N GLU A 103 3.76 17.45 -7.50
CA GLU A 103 4.74 17.51 -6.40
C GLU A 103 4.33 18.49 -5.30
N GLN A 104 3.55 19.52 -5.62
CA GLN A 104 3.04 20.44 -4.61
C GLN A 104 2.16 19.75 -3.58
N ASN A 105 1.67 18.54 -3.87
CA ASN A 105 0.85 17.78 -2.94
C ASN A 105 1.68 16.94 -1.94
N ILE A 106 3.00 16.91 -2.08
CA ILE A 106 3.85 16.08 -1.22
C ILE A 106 3.74 16.50 0.24
N VAL A 107 3.84 17.79 0.52
CA VAL A 107 3.73 18.31 1.90
C VAL A 107 2.37 17.96 2.49
N ARG A 108 1.31 18.16 1.70
CA ARG A 108 -0.04 17.81 2.14
C ARG A 108 -0.16 16.32 2.45
N ALA A 109 0.43 15.46 1.61
CA ALA A 109 0.38 14.01 1.82
C ALA A 109 1.06 13.62 3.13
N LEU A 110 2.27 14.14 3.37
CA LEU A 110 3.01 13.84 4.60
C LEU A 110 2.28 14.38 5.83
N ASP A 111 1.76 15.60 5.74
CA ASP A 111 1.01 16.20 6.84
C ASP A 111 -0.29 15.45 7.14
N SER A 112 -0.87 14.80 6.13
CA SER A 112 -2.12 14.06 6.26
C SER A 112 -1.92 12.62 6.74
N GLY A 113 -0.68 12.18 6.93
CA GLY A 113 -0.41 10.88 7.52
C GLY A 113 0.27 9.86 6.63
N ALA A 114 0.77 10.27 5.46
CA ALA A 114 1.58 9.37 4.63
C ALA A 114 2.95 9.17 5.26
N ASN A 115 3.47 7.95 5.18
CA ASN A 115 4.79 7.63 5.71
C ASN A 115 5.91 8.01 4.72
N ASP A 116 5.58 8.03 3.44
CA ASP A 116 6.52 8.40 2.40
C ASP A 116 5.75 8.71 1.12
N TYR A 117 6.46 9.09 0.09
CA TYR A 117 5.89 9.34 -1.24
C TYR A 117 6.89 8.88 -2.29
N ILE A 118 6.41 8.68 -3.51
CA ILE A 118 7.27 8.44 -4.65
C ILE A 118 6.66 9.10 -5.89
N VAL A 119 7.51 9.74 -6.70
CA VAL A 119 7.07 10.48 -7.87
C VAL A 119 7.11 9.56 -9.09
N LYS A 120 6.04 9.56 -9.87
CA LYS A 120 5.96 8.78 -11.13
C LYS A 120 6.52 9.59 -12.29
N PRO A 121 7.29 9.00 -13.19
CA PRO A 121 7.73 7.60 -13.20
C PRO A 121 8.82 7.36 -12.16
N PHE A 122 8.80 6.20 -11.54
CA PHE A 122 9.78 5.85 -10.51
C PHE A 122 10.69 4.71 -10.97
N ARG A 123 11.82 4.58 -10.33
CA ARG A 123 12.74 3.47 -10.54
C ARG A 123 12.38 2.35 -9.57
N PRO A 124 12.34 1.09 -10.03
CA PRO A 124 12.00 -0.04 -9.14
C PRO A 124 12.88 -0.09 -7.88
N GLY A 125 14.17 0.17 -8.00
CA GLY A 125 15.07 0.15 -6.85
C GLY A 125 14.73 1.21 -5.81
N GLU A 126 14.32 2.41 -6.26
CA GLU A 126 13.89 3.47 -5.36
C GLU A 126 12.62 3.08 -4.62
N LEU A 127 11.63 2.54 -5.35
CA LEU A 127 10.39 2.09 -4.74
C LEU A 127 10.67 1.04 -3.67
N MET A 128 11.47 0.04 -3.99
CA MET A 128 11.76 -1.04 -3.06
C MET A 128 12.51 -0.55 -1.82
N ALA A 129 13.41 0.42 -1.97
CA ALA A 129 14.12 1.01 -0.84
C ALA A 129 13.15 1.74 0.10
N ARG A 130 12.20 2.48 -0.46
CA ARG A 130 11.20 3.18 0.34
C ARG A 130 10.26 2.20 1.05
N ILE A 131 9.89 1.11 0.38
CA ILE A 131 9.07 0.06 0.99
C ILE A 131 9.80 -0.57 2.18
N ARG A 132 11.07 -0.93 2.01
CA ARG A 132 11.86 -1.50 3.11
C ARG A 132 11.93 -0.54 4.30
N ARG A 133 12.09 0.74 4.02
CA ARG A 133 12.19 1.75 5.06
C ARG A 133 10.92 1.86 5.89
N VAL A 134 9.75 1.87 5.24
CA VAL A 134 8.48 2.08 5.95
C VAL A 134 7.91 0.80 6.54
N THR A 135 8.21 -0.36 5.96
CA THR A 135 7.68 -1.64 6.46
C THR A 135 8.66 -2.38 7.35
N GLY A 136 9.95 -2.14 7.17
CA GLY A 136 10.99 -2.93 7.83
C GLY A 136 11.19 -4.32 7.23
N PHE A 137 10.44 -4.69 6.21
CA PHE A 137 10.60 -6.00 5.57
C PHE A 137 11.86 -6.05 4.74
N ARG A 138 12.63 -7.12 4.91
CA ARG A 138 13.83 -7.40 4.13
C ARG A 138 13.74 -8.80 3.57
N GLU A 139 14.39 -9.00 2.47
CA GLU A 139 14.44 -10.33 1.87
C GLU A 139 15.47 -11.19 2.51
#